data_346bc51350ee807c7ff05f7d5d35304d
#
_entry.id   346bc51350ee807c7ff05f7d5d35304d
#
_cell.length_a   1.000
_cell.length_b   1.000
_cell.length_c   1.000
_cell.angle_alpha   90.00
_cell.angle_beta   90.00
_cell.angle_gamma   90.00
#
_symmetry.space_group_name_H-M   'P 1'
#
loop_
_entity.id
_entity.type
_entity.pdbx_description
1 polymer ?
#
loop_
_entity_poly.entity_id
_entity_poly.type
_entity_poly.pdbx_seq_one_letter_code
_entity_poly.pdbx_strand_id
1 'polypeptide(L)'
;MRYLLDTNICVFFLRGKLNLDEIIKQKGRQNCFISEITVLELRYGAENSVNIEKSNKAVDLFVNGLKIIPISSCFKIYGVEKTRLRKIGRLMNDEFDFLIGLTAIANKLTLVTDNEKDFVNLIGLQIENWIIRK
;
A
#
# COMPACT_ATOMS: atom_id res chain seq x y z
N MET A 1 1.95 7.18 15.47
CA MET A 1 1.66 5.97 14.69
C MET A 1 2.13 6.15 13.25
N ARG A 2 2.59 5.10 12.62
CA ARG A 2 3.09 5.14 11.24
C ARG A 2 2.28 4.20 10.37
N TYR A 3 2.05 4.62 9.12
CA TYR A 3 1.12 3.98 8.20
C TYR A 3 1.79 3.60 6.89
N LEU A 4 1.45 2.43 6.36
CA LEU A 4 1.78 2.04 4.99
C LEU A 4 0.51 2.14 4.16
N LEU A 5 0.52 2.99 3.14
CA LEU A 5 -0.66 3.19 2.29
C LEU A 5 -0.69 2.14 1.19
N ASP A 6 -1.77 1.35 1.14
CA ASP A 6 -2.00 0.41 0.04
C ASP A 6 -2.19 1.17 -1.27
N THR A 7 -1.92 0.53 -2.37
CA THR A 7 -1.97 1.15 -3.70
C THR A 7 -3.32 1.79 -3.99
N ASN A 8 -4.43 1.13 -3.63
CA ASN A 8 -5.75 1.68 -3.86
C ASN A 8 -5.98 3.02 -3.16
N ILE A 9 -5.46 3.16 -1.94
CA ILE A 9 -5.54 4.43 -1.19
C ILE A 9 -4.79 5.52 -1.96
N CYS A 10 -3.61 5.20 -2.47
CA CYS A 10 -2.81 6.14 -3.26
C CYS A 10 -3.52 6.55 -4.55
N VAL A 11 -4.17 5.60 -5.22
CA VAL A 11 -4.93 5.87 -6.45
C VAL A 11 -6.09 6.83 -6.15
N PHE A 12 -6.85 6.60 -5.08
CA PHE A 12 -7.92 7.50 -4.67
C PHE A 12 -7.40 8.90 -4.35
N PHE A 13 -6.26 8.98 -3.65
CA PHE A 13 -5.62 10.25 -3.39
C PHE A 13 -5.28 11.00 -4.69
N LEU A 14 -4.64 10.31 -5.64
CA LEU A 14 -4.24 10.91 -6.92
C LEU A 14 -5.43 11.36 -7.75
N ARG A 15 -6.58 10.70 -7.59
CA ARG A 15 -7.83 11.07 -8.27
C ARG A 15 -8.61 12.16 -7.53
N GLY A 16 -8.11 12.64 -6.40
CA GLY A 16 -8.82 13.63 -5.59
C GLY A 16 -10.10 13.12 -4.98
N LYS A 17 -10.19 11.81 -4.68
CA LYS A 17 -11.41 11.18 -4.20
C LYS A 17 -11.34 10.86 -2.70
N LEU A 18 -12.53 10.73 -2.10
CA LEU A 18 -12.73 10.20 -0.73
C LEU A 18 -12.01 11.00 0.35
N ASN A 19 -11.76 12.27 0.05
CA ASN A 19 -11.18 13.22 1.01
C ASN A 19 -9.82 12.78 1.59
N LEU A 20 -9.07 11.98 0.82
CA LEU A 20 -7.82 11.41 1.30
C LEU A 20 -6.71 12.43 1.49
N ASP A 21 -6.73 13.54 0.73
CA ASP A 21 -5.79 14.64 0.93
C ASP A 21 -5.91 15.22 2.35
N GLU A 22 -7.13 15.46 2.82
CA GLU A 22 -7.38 15.95 4.19
C GLU A 22 -7.03 14.88 5.24
N ILE A 23 -7.38 13.63 4.99
CA ILE A 23 -7.12 12.55 5.94
C ILE A 23 -5.62 12.37 6.13
N ILE A 24 -4.85 12.33 5.04
CA ILE A 24 -3.39 12.20 5.10
C ILE A 24 -2.79 13.39 5.84
N LYS A 25 -3.30 14.59 5.60
CA LYS A 25 -2.85 15.80 6.29
C LYS A 25 -3.09 15.70 7.80
N GLN A 26 -4.27 15.23 8.20
CA GLN A 26 -4.62 15.05 9.62
C GLN A 26 -3.75 13.99 10.29
N LYS A 27 -3.49 12.87 9.61
CA LYS A 27 -2.64 11.80 10.14
C LYS A 27 -1.17 12.19 10.19
N GLY A 28 -0.78 13.15 9.36
CA GLY A 28 0.59 13.62 9.22
C GLY A 28 1.28 12.91 8.07
N ARG A 29 1.62 13.69 7.04
CA ARG A 29 2.28 13.14 5.83
C ARG A 29 3.59 12.43 6.18
N GLN A 30 4.31 12.93 7.18
CA GLN A 30 5.57 12.35 7.65
C GLN A 30 5.39 10.97 8.29
N ASN A 31 4.16 10.61 8.64
CA ASN A 31 3.82 9.30 9.22
C ASN A 31 3.34 8.30 8.17
N CYS A 32 3.27 8.72 6.91
CA CYS A 32 2.77 7.90 5.81
C CYS A 32 3.92 7.42 4.94
N PHE A 33 3.90 6.13 4.62
CA PHE A 33 4.93 5.44 3.84
C PHE A 33 4.24 4.66 2.72
N ILE A 34 4.99 4.36 1.67
CA ILE A 34 4.53 3.46 0.60
C ILE A 34 5.61 2.41 0.31
N SER A 35 5.18 1.26 -0.19
CA SER A 35 6.07 0.20 -0.65
C SER A 35 6.61 0.51 -2.04
N GLU A 36 7.79 -0.01 -2.38
CA GLU A 36 8.29 -0.02 -3.76
C GLU A 36 7.28 -0.66 -4.72
N ILE A 37 6.54 -1.67 -4.25
CA ILE A 37 5.49 -2.31 -5.05
C ILE A 37 4.40 -1.30 -5.44
N THR A 38 4.01 -0.45 -4.51
CA THR A 38 3.03 0.60 -4.80
C THR A 38 3.56 1.56 -5.87
N VAL A 39 4.84 1.91 -5.83
CA VAL A 39 5.44 2.75 -6.87
C VAL A 39 5.32 2.08 -8.24
N LEU A 40 5.63 0.78 -8.33
CA LEU A 40 5.47 0.03 -9.59
C LEU A 40 4.04 0.10 -10.10
N GLU A 41 3.07 -0.12 -9.23
CA GLU A 41 1.66 -0.13 -9.62
C GLU A 41 1.18 1.26 -10.05
N LEU A 42 1.63 2.31 -9.36
CA LEU A 42 1.28 3.69 -9.73
C LEU A 42 1.88 4.07 -11.09
N ARG A 43 3.12 3.66 -11.37
CA ARG A 43 3.75 3.91 -12.67
C ARG A 43 3.01 3.18 -13.79
N TYR A 44 2.65 1.92 -13.56
CA TYR A 44 1.86 1.17 -14.53
C TYR A 44 0.51 1.85 -14.79
N GLY A 45 -0.16 2.30 -13.74
CA GLY A 45 -1.43 3.02 -13.88
C GLY A 45 -1.27 4.32 -14.67
N ALA A 46 -0.17 5.05 -14.47
CA ALA A 46 0.10 6.28 -15.21
C ALA A 46 0.30 6.00 -16.70
N GLU A 47 1.01 4.92 -17.06
CA GLU A 47 1.22 4.53 -18.46
C GLU A 47 -0.08 4.14 -19.17
N ASN A 48 -1.06 3.65 -18.42
CA ASN A 48 -2.36 3.25 -18.97
C ASN A 48 -3.41 4.37 -18.88
N SER A 49 -3.02 5.58 -18.49
CA SER A 49 -3.95 6.70 -18.35
C SER A 49 -4.14 7.43 -19.68
N VAL A 50 -5.18 8.25 -19.74
CA VAL A 50 -5.49 9.06 -20.93
C VAL A 50 -4.38 10.07 -21.23
N ASN A 51 -3.79 10.66 -20.19
CA ASN A 51 -2.69 11.62 -20.33
C ASN A 51 -1.48 11.12 -19.52
N ILE A 52 -0.62 10.38 -20.21
CA ILE A 52 0.53 9.69 -19.58
C ILE A 52 1.47 10.69 -18.90
N GLU A 53 1.80 11.79 -19.58
CA GLU A 53 2.72 12.78 -19.04
C GLU A 53 2.18 13.42 -17.76
N LYS A 54 0.92 13.83 -17.78
CA LYS A 54 0.26 14.45 -16.62
C LYS A 54 0.18 13.47 -15.44
N SER A 55 -0.17 12.22 -15.74
CA SER A 55 -0.29 11.18 -14.70
C SER A 55 1.06 10.86 -14.07
N ASN A 56 2.13 10.78 -14.88
CA ASN A 56 3.47 10.54 -14.35
C ASN A 56 3.96 11.71 -13.49
N LYS A 57 3.66 12.94 -13.87
CA LYS A 57 4.00 14.11 -13.04
C LYS A 57 3.27 14.06 -11.70
N ALA A 58 2.02 13.68 -11.68
CA ALA A 58 1.26 13.53 -10.45
C ALA A 58 1.86 12.46 -9.55
N VAL A 59 2.28 11.32 -10.12
CA VAL A 59 2.98 10.27 -9.37
C VAL A 59 4.30 10.79 -8.81
N ASP A 60 5.09 11.52 -9.62
CA ASP A 60 6.36 12.10 -9.16
C ASP A 60 6.16 12.98 -7.93
N LEU A 61 5.18 13.87 -7.96
CA LEU A 61 4.89 14.78 -6.84
C LEU A 61 4.46 14.00 -5.60
N PHE A 62 3.63 13.00 -5.77
CA PHE A 62 3.14 12.18 -4.67
C PHE A 62 4.28 11.40 -4.01
N VAL A 63 5.08 10.71 -4.81
CA VAL A 63 6.17 9.87 -4.34
C VAL A 63 7.27 10.70 -3.66
N ASN A 64 7.58 11.88 -4.19
CA ASN A 64 8.60 12.76 -3.60
C ASN A 64 8.25 13.22 -2.18
N GLY A 65 6.98 13.24 -1.84
CA GLY A 65 6.53 13.67 -0.51
C GLY A 65 6.47 12.55 0.52
N LEU A 66 6.76 11.31 0.14
CA LEU A 66 6.63 10.15 1.01
C LEU A 66 7.92 9.36 1.07
N LYS A 67 8.09 8.60 2.15
CA LYS A 67 9.18 7.64 2.25
C LYS A 67 8.77 6.33 1.61
N ILE A 68 9.66 5.77 0.80
CA ILE A 68 9.43 4.50 0.11
C ILE A 68 10.16 3.40 0.89
N ILE A 69 9.42 2.35 1.27
CA ILE A 69 9.99 1.21 1.97
C ILE A 69 10.43 0.17 0.93
N PRO A 70 11.70 -0.27 0.96
CA PRO A 70 12.18 -1.23 -0.02
C PRO A 70 11.62 -2.64 0.21
N ILE A 71 11.45 -3.39 -0.86
CA ILE A 71 10.99 -4.77 -0.81
C ILE A 71 11.96 -5.67 -0.04
N SER A 72 13.25 -5.31 -0.02
CA SER A 72 14.25 -6.05 0.75
C SER A 72 13.94 -6.15 2.24
N SER A 73 13.15 -5.21 2.76
CA SER A 73 12.75 -5.23 4.17
C SER A 73 11.91 -6.45 4.55
N CYS A 74 11.27 -7.11 3.59
CA CYS A 74 10.45 -8.30 3.88
C CYS A 74 11.05 -9.62 3.37
N PHE A 75 12.31 -9.62 2.93
CA PHE A 75 12.95 -10.84 2.41
C PHE A 75 12.92 -11.99 3.40
N LYS A 76 13.18 -11.72 4.68
CA LYS A 76 13.22 -12.78 5.71
C LYS A 76 11.86 -13.42 5.94
N ILE A 77 10.80 -12.62 6.01
CA ILE A 77 9.48 -13.14 6.35
C ILE A 77 8.72 -13.69 5.16
N TYR A 78 9.13 -13.34 3.94
CA TYR A 78 8.42 -13.75 2.73
C TYR A 78 8.28 -15.27 2.63
N GLY A 79 9.40 -15.98 2.69
CA GLY A 79 9.38 -17.44 2.58
C GLY A 79 8.63 -18.12 3.73
N VAL A 80 8.81 -17.60 4.94
CA VAL A 80 8.16 -18.14 6.15
C VAL A 80 6.64 -18.00 6.03
N GLU A 81 6.15 -16.80 5.74
CA GLU A 81 4.71 -16.55 5.65
C GLU A 81 4.08 -17.25 4.43
N LYS A 82 4.75 -17.22 3.28
CA LYS A 82 4.22 -17.89 2.09
C LYS A 82 4.09 -19.40 2.32
N THR A 83 5.08 -20.00 2.96
CA THR A 83 5.05 -21.42 3.31
C THR A 83 3.91 -21.72 4.27
N ARG A 84 3.73 -20.89 5.30
CA ARG A 84 2.64 -21.07 6.27
C ARG A 84 1.28 -21.00 5.58
N LEU A 85 1.07 -19.98 4.75
CA LEU A 85 -0.20 -19.78 4.05
C LEU A 85 -0.48 -20.94 3.06
N ARG A 86 0.55 -21.43 2.37
CA ARG A 86 0.41 -22.58 1.47
C ARG A 86 -0.04 -23.81 2.23
N LYS A 87 0.56 -24.07 3.39
CA LYS A 87 0.24 -25.24 4.20
C LYS A 87 -1.18 -25.25 4.73
N ILE A 88 -1.73 -24.08 5.04
CA ILE A 88 -3.12 -23.96 5.51
C ILE A 88 -4.11 -23.72 4.38
N GLY A 89 -3.65 -23.72 3.13
CA GLY A 89 -4.52 -23.52 1.97
C GLY A 89 -5.08 -22.11 1.83
N ARG A 90 -4.33 -21.10 2.25
CA ARG A 90 -4.77 -19.69 2.27
C ARG A 90 -3.79 -18.76 1.57
N LEU A 91 -3.13 -19.19 0.51
CA LEU A 91 -2.29 -18.29 -0.28
C LEU A 91 -3.11 -17.11 -0.76
N MET A 92 -2.51 -15.93 -0.73
CA MET A 92 -3.14 -14.74 -1.29
C MET A 92 -3.14 -14.81 -2.81
N ASN A 93 -4.23 -14.35 -3.43
CA ASN A 93 -4.38 -14.39 -4.89
C ASN A 93 -3.49 -13.36 -5.59
N ASP A 94 -3.19 -12.25 -4.94
CA ASP A 94 -2.39 -11.18 -5.51
C ASP A 94 -1.05 -11.11 -4.79
N GLU A 95 0.02 -11.42 -5.52
CA GLU A 95 1.38 -11.42 -4.97
C GLU A 95 1.83 -10.02 -4.54
N PHE A 96 1.40 -8.98 -5.27
CA PHE A 96 1.73 -7.60 -4.91
C PHE A 96 1.07 -7.22 -3.58
N ASP A 97 -0.20 -7.56 -3.38
CA ASP A 97 -0.87 -7.34 -2.11
C ASP A 97 -0.17 -8.09 -0.97
N PHE A 98 0.25 -9.32 -1.22
CA PHE A 98 1.01 -10.10 -0.25
C PHE A 98 2.29 -9.38 0.15
N LEU A 99 3.05 -8.87 -0.82
CA LEU A 99 4.30 -8.15 -0.55
C LEU A 99 4.05 -6.83 0.21
N ILE A 100 2.98 -6.12 -0.12
CA ILE A 100 2.61 -4.89 0.59
C ILE A 100 2.27 -5.22 2.05
N GLY A 101 1.48 -6.25 2.29
CA GLY A 101 1.14 -6.70 3.65
C GLY A 101 2.38 -7.07 4.47
N LEU A 102 3.29 -7.84 3.85
CA LEU A 102 4.54 -8.21 4.50
C LEU A 102 5.44 -7.01 4.80
N THR A 103 5.45 -6.03 3.91
CA THR A 103 6.21 -4.80 4.13
C THR A 103 5.71 -4.08 5.39
N ALA A 104 4.40 -4.01 5.57
CA ALA A 104 3.81 -3.40 6.76
C ALA A 104 4.23 -4.17 8.03
N ILE A 105 4.14 -5.50 8.00
CA ILE A 105 4.52 -6.34 9.14
C ILE A 105 6.00 -6.16 9.48
N ALA A 106 6.87 -6.28 8.48
CA ALA A 106 8.32 -6.21 8.68
C ALA A 106 8.78 -4.87 9.24
N ASN A 107 8.08 -3.80 8.92
CA ASN A 107 8.44 -2.45 9.33
C ASN A 107 7.56 -1.90 10.47
N LYS A 108 6.70 -2.74 11.02
CA LYS A 108 5.79 -2.39 12.14
C LYS A 108 4.93 -1.16 11.81
N LEU A 109 4.38 -1.16 10.59
CA LEU A 109 3.49 -0.13 10.12
C LEU A 109 2.05 -0.63 10.10
N THR A 110 1.10 0.28 10.33
CA THR A 110 -0.31 -0.05 10.14
C THR A 110 -0.63 0.06 8.66
N LEU A 111 -1.17 -1.00 8.07
CA LEU A 111 -1.58 -0.99 6.67
C LEU A 111 -2.91 -0.24 6.54
N VAL A 112 -2.94 0.76 5.66
CA VAL A 112 -4.17 1.48 5.34
C VAL A 112 -4.69 0.95 4.03
N THR A 113 -5.83 0.28 4.05
CA THR A 113 -6.40 -0.39 2.88
C THR A 113 -7.92 -0.36 2.92
N ASP A 114 -8.53 -0.40 1.74
CA ASP A 114 -9.97 -0.56 1.57
C ASP A 114 -10.35 -2.04 1.32
N ASN A 115 -9.38 -2.94 1.25
CA ASN A 115 -9.56 -4.36 0.98
C ASN A 115 -9.16 -5.22 2.18
N GLU A 116 -9.71 -4.91 3.35
CA GLU A 116 -9.32 -5.57 4.60
C GLU A 116 -9.37 -7.09 4.53
N LYS A 117 -10.41 -7.64 3.91
CA LYS A 117 -10.59 -9.11 3.83
C LYS A 117 -9.51 -9.82 3.04
N ASP A 118 -8.81 -9.15 2.14
CA ASP A 118 -7.73 -9.77 1.38
C ASP A 118 -6.50 -10.05 2.25
N PHE A 119 -6.40 -9.40 3.41
CA PHE A 119 -5.26 -9.47 4.31
C PHE A 119 -5.53 -10.23 5.61
N VAL A 120 -6.72 -10.81 5.79
CA VAL A 120 -7.15 -11.37 7.09
C VAL A 120 -6.29 -12.54 7.57
N ASN A 121 -5.62 -13.24 6.66
CA ASN A 121 -4.83 -14.42 7.01
C ASN A 121 -3.38 -14.10 7.36
N LEU A 122 -2.96 -12.85 7.24
CA LEU A 122 -1.61 -12.43 7.62
C LEU A 122 -1.54 -12.16 9.12
N ILE A 123 -0.63 -12.86 9.80
CA ILE A 123 -0.45 -12.74 11.25
C ILE A 123 0.40 -11.52 11.57
N GLY A 124 -0.05 -10.75 12.57
CA GLY A 124 0.70 -9.59 13.05
C GLY A 124 0.47 -8.31 12.26
N LEU A 125 -0.44 -8.33 11.30
CA LEU A 125 -0.76 -7.15 10.49
C LEU A 125 -1.85 -6.34 11.19
N GLN A 126 -1.58 -5.05 11.42
CA GLN A 126 -2.59 -4.09 11.86
C GLN A 126 -3.13 -3.34 10.64
N ILE A 127 -4.43 -3.18 10.58
CA ILE A 127 -5.12 -2.59 9.43
C ILE A 127 -6.02 -1.45 9.91
N GLU A 128 -6.03 -0.36 9.13
CA GLU A 128 -7.03 0.70 9.23
C GLU A 128 -7.63 0.92 7.85
N ASN A 129 -8.91 1.25 7.83
CA ASN A 129 -9.58 1.70 6.61
C ASN A 129 -9.99 3.17 6.78
N TRP A 130 -9.40 4.04 5.96
CA TRP A 130 -9.69 5.48 6.01
C TRP A 130 -10.84 5.88 5.08
N ILE A 131 -11.37 4.92 4.33
CA ILE A 131 -12.43 5.20 3.35
C ILE A 131 -13.77 5.23 4.05
N ILE A 132 -14.46 6.36 3.94
CA ILE A 132 -15.83 6.51 4.43
C ILE A 132 -16.73 6.70 3.21
N ARG A 133 -17.61 5.74 2.98
CA ARG A 133 -18.61 5.81 1.91
C ARG A 133 -19.97 6.14 2.52
N LYS A 134 -20.60 7.13 1.94
CA LYS A 134 -21.95 7.55 2.38
C LYS A 134 -23.01 6.97 1.46
#